data_1342fb13336f39bc2028c4ca2d099418
#
_entry.id   1342fb13336f39bc2028c4ca2d099418
#
_cell.length_a   1.000
_cell.length_b   1.000
_cell.length_c   1.000
_cell.angle_alpha   90.00
_cell.angle_beta   90.00
_cell.angle_gamma   90.00
#
_symmetry.space_group_name_H-M   'P 1'
#
loop_
_entity.id
_entity.type
_entity.pdbx_description
1 polymer ?
#
loop_
_entity_poly.entity_id
_entity_poly.type
_entity_poly.pdbx_seq_one_letter_code
_entity_poly.pdbx_strand_id
1 'polypeptide(L)'
;KISSACLLFAILSLVLSSCSMLEKSSTFEIGNQYDVSIHRDFWGVPYIKGQTDQDVAYGIGLVHAEDAYEDLVELMPLYRGQNAIYNGLGSIETDYLVRLLKVHSNVKNIGKKQLSHNILAMAQAYADGVNAYANKHPDKVNPSLHPITQEDVLAGSYIQHLFFAGLDRDLSQMAAEDKTSIPTGSNAIAINSIKADSNAAYLLINSHQPLSGPVGWYELNIESKSGWHGHGGNFPGSFLINVGFNKDIGWGA
;
A
#
# COMPACT_ATOMS: atom_id res chain seq x y z
N LYS A 1 -15.51 55.53 20.92
CA LYS A 1 -15.10 54.55 21.95
C LYS A 1 -15.82 53.22 21.62
N ILE A 2 -15.18 52.34 20.92
CA ILE A 2 -15.69 51.01 20.68
C ILE A 2 -15.50 50.23 21.99
N SER A 3 -16.58 49.72 22.54
CA SER A 3 -16.61 49.06 23.85
C SER A 3 -15.76 47.77 23.77
N SER A 4 -14.92 47.56 24.78
CA SER A 4 -14.06 46.38 24.93
C SER A 4 -14.82 45.05 24.84
N ALA A 5 -16.13 45.06 25.10
CA ALA A 5 -17.02 43.91 24.96
C ALA A 5 -17.23 43.46 23.49
N CYS A 6 -17.28 44.42 22.54
CA CYS A 6 -17.42 44.08 21.11
C CYS A 6 -16.15 43.48 20.53
N LEU A 7 -14.97 43.83 21.06
CA LEU A 7 -13.70 43.27 20.62
C LEU A 7 -13.51 41.80 21.11
N LEU A 8 -13.95 41.52 22.33
CA LEU A 8 -13.93 40.16 22.88
C LEU A 8 -14.90 39.21 22.15
N PHE A 9 -16.07 39.68 21.74
CA PHE A 9 -17.04 38.91 20.97
C PHE A 9 -16.55 38.62 19.55
N ALA A 10 -15.84 39.55 18.90
CA ALA A 10 -15.25 39.37 17.58
C ALA A 10 -14.07 38.39 17.60
N ILE A 11 -13.27 38.36 18.67
CA ILE A 11 -12.15 37.40 18.83
C ILE A 11 -12.68 36.03 19.16
N LEU A 12 -13.73 35.90 19.97
CA LEU A 12 -14.35 34.63 20.32
C LEU A 12 -15.06 33.99 19.11
N SER A 13 -15.67 34.76 18.21
CA SER A 13 -16.27 34.26 16.98
C SER A 13 -15.23 33.82 15.93
N LEU A 14 -14.05 34.45 15.89
CA LEU A 14 -12.94 34.01 15.03
C LEU A 14 -12.29 32.70 15.51
N VAL A 15 -12.22 32.46 16.82
CA VAL A 15 -11.68 31.22 17.38
C VAL A 15 -12.64 30.04 17.20
N LEU A 16 -13.96 30.31 17.21
CA LEU A 16 -14.97 29.25 16.94
C LEU A 16 -15.12 28.93 15.44
N SER A 17 -14.70 29.82 14.54
CA SER A 17 -14.71 29.55 13.08
C SER A 17 -13.49 28.75 12.59
N SER A 18 -12.44 28.61 13.39
CA SER A 18 -11.24 27.85 13.00
C SER A 18 -11.28 26.37 13.34
N CYS A 19 -12.38 25.86 13.93
CA CYS A 19 -12.53 24.44 14.29
C CYS A 19 -13.44 23.65 13.35
N SER A 20 -13.90 24.23 12.24
CA SER A 20 -14.56 23.50 11.16
C SER A 20 -13.63 23.42 9.95
N MET A 21 -12.45 22.85 10.12
CA MET A 21 -11.75 22.27 8.98
C MET A 21 -12.60 21.09 8.51
N LEU A 22 -13.23 21.27 7.38
CA LEU A 22 -14.00 20.28 6.68
C LEU A 22 -13.14 19.04 6.49
N GLU A 23 -13.39 18.03 7.32
CA GLU A 23 -13.04 16.66 7.03
C GLU A 23 -13.71 16.30 5.71
N LYS A 24 -12.93 16.13 4.67
CA LYS A 24 -13.42 15.61 3.40
C LYS A 24 -13.70 14.12 3.57
N SER A 25 -14.84 13.79 4.17
CA SER A 25 -15.37 12.44 4.15
C SER A 25 -15.91 12.17 2.75
N SER A 26 -15.18 11.44 1.94
CA SER A 26 -15.72 10.86 0.72
C SER A 26 -16.29 9.48 1.06
N THR A 27 -17.57 9.41 1.40
CA THR A 27 -18.31 8.16 1.36
C THR A 27 -18.51 7.77 -0.10
N PHE A 28 -17.75 6.82 -0.58
CA PHE A 28 -17.96 6.23 -1.89
C PHE A 28 -19.01 5.13 -1.77
N GLU A 29 -20.24 5.44 -2.12
CA GLU A 29 -21.22 4.42 -2.50
C GLU A 29 -20.86 3.92 -3.89
N ILE A 30 -20.07 2.86 -3.95
CA ILE A 30 -19.81 2.14 -5.20
C ILE A 30 -20.45 0.78 -5.10
N GLY A 31 -21.46 0.56 -5.91
CA GLY A 31 -22.16 -0.70 -6.23
C GLY A 31 -22.07 -1.79 -5.16
N ASN A 32 -23.16 -2.17 -4.64
CA ASN A 32 -23.62 -3.22 -3.70
C ASN A 32 -22.69 -4.36 -3.23
N GLN A 33 -21.38 -4.35 -3.50
CA GLN A 33 -20.48 -5.45 -3.20
C GLN A 33 -19.53 -5.18 -2.01
N TYR A 34 -19.04 -3.92 -1.83
CA TYR A 34 -18.10 -3.54 -0.77
C TYR A 34 -18.65 -2.39 0.08
N ASP A 35 -18.63 -2.58 1.40
CA ASP A 35 -19.07 -1.58 2.39
C ASP A 35 -17.82 -0.97 3.07
N VAL A 36 -17.26 0.06 2.44
CA VAL A 36 -16.05 0.73 2.87
C VAL A 36 -16.27 2.23 3.01
N SER A 37 -15.75 2.81 4.07
CA SER A 37 -15.62 4.26 4.26
C SER A 37 -14.16 4.66 4.30
N ILE A 38 -13.82 5.73 3.57
CA ILE A 38 -12.46 6.27 3.49
C ILE A 38 -12.50 7.71 3.95
N HIS A 39 -11.66 8.01 4.92
CA HIS A 39 -11.47 9.34 5.47
C HIS A 39 -9.98 9.69 5.39
N ARG A 40 -9.64 10.94 5.10
CA ARG A 40 -8.24 11.38 5.04
C ARG A 40 -7.99 12.45 6.09
N ASP A 41 -6.86 12.35 6.75
CA ASP A 41 -6.43 13.39 7.68
C ASP A 41 -5.90 14.65 6.96
N PHE A 42 -5.39 15.60 7.73
CA PHE A 42 -4.82 16.83 7.20
C PHE A 42 -3.63 16.60 6.25
N TRP A 43 -2.89 15.51 6.45
CA TRP A 43 -1.73 15.14 5.64
C TRP A 43 -2.10 14.30 4.41
N GLY A 44 -3.38 13.93 4.29
CA GLY A 44 -3.88 13.09 3.22
C GLY A 44 -3.79 11.58 3.53
N VAL A 45 -3.31 11.18 4.71
CA VAL A 45 -3.21 9.77 5.10
C VAL A 45 -4.61 9.16 5.20
N PRO A 46 -4.91 8.07 4.47
CA PRO A 46 -6.23 7.47 4.48
C PRO A 46 -6.48 6.62 5.72
N TYR A 47 -7.68 6.74 6.24
CA TYR A 47 -8.31 5.90 7.26
C TYR A 47 -9.39 5.09 6.58
N ILE A 48 -9.16 3.80 6.42
CA ILE A 48 -10.01 2.88 5.66
C ILE A 48 -10.75 1.97 6.63
N LYS A 49 -12.08 2.06 6.65
CA LYS A 49 -12.92 1.24 7.53
C LYS A 49 -13.89 0.41 6.71
N GLY A 50 -13.97 -0.88 7.02
CA GLY A 50 -14.88 -1.81 6.37
C GLY A 50 -15.60 -2.74 7.36
N GLN A 51 -16.66 -3.42 6.88
CA GLN A 51 -17.33 -4.45 7.66
C GLN A 51 -16.48 -5.74 7.66
N THR A 52 -15.84 -6.03 6.54
CA THR A 52 -14.99 -7.20 6.31
C THR A 52 -13.57 -6.80 5.92
N ASP A 53 -12.64 -7.76 5.96
CA ASP A 53 -11.27 -7.54 5.49
C ASP A 53 -11.22 -7.26 3.98
N GLN A 54 -12.17 -7.83 3.22
CA GLN A 54 -12.32 -7.58 1.79
C GLN A 54 -12.73 -6.13 1.50
N ASP A 55 -13.62 -5.56 2.29
CA ASP A 55 -14.02 -4.16 2.15
C ASP A 55 -12.81 -3.24 2.36
N VAL A 56 -11.99 -3.53 3.37
CA VAL A 56 -10.76 -2.79 3.64
C VAL A 56 -9.76 -2.97 2.50
N ALA A 57 -9.56 -4.20 2.00
CA ALA A 57 -8.65 -4.47 0.88
C ALA A 57 -9.07 -3.73 -0.40
N TYR A 58 -10.38 -3.67 -0.69
CA TYR A 58 -10.94 -2.84 -1.76
C TYR A 58 -10.59 -1.36 -1.57
N GLY A 59 -10.81 -0.84 -0.36
CA GLY A 59 -10.47 0.54 -0.02
C GLY A 59 -8.98 0.85 -0.22
N ILE A 60 -8.07 -0.08 0.16
CA ILE A 60 -6.63 0.07 -0.07
C ILE A 60 -6.32 0.16 -1.57
N GLY A 61 -6.88 -0.73 -2.38
CA GLY A 61 -6.71 -0.70 -3.84
C GLY A 61 -7.18 0.61 -4.46
N LEU A 62 -8.31 1.13 -3.98
CA LEU A 62 -8.86 2.40 -4.44
C LEU A 62 -7.95 3.60 -4.10
N VAL A 63 -7.50 3.73 -2.84
CA VAL A 63 -6.64 4.87 -2.44
C VAL A 63 -5.24 4.79 -3.07
N HIS A 64 -4.69 3.59 -3.28
CA HIS A 64 -3.45 3.44 -4.03
C HIS A 64 -3.60 3.93 -5.47
N ALA A 65 -4.73 3.60 -6.10
CA ALA A 65 -4.99 4.07 -7.45
C ALA A 65 -5.30 5.58 -7.52
N GLU A 66 -5.91 6.16 -6.48
CA GLU A 66 -6.13 7.61 -6.40
C GLU A 66 -4.82 8.40 -6.30
N ASP A 67 -3.87 7.92 -5.51
CA ASP A 67 -2.69 8.68 -5.11
C ASP A 67 -1.41 8.26 -5.87
N ALA A 68 -1.30 7.00 -6.28
CA ALA A 68 -0.07 6.41 -6.83
C ALA A 68 -0.36 5.45 -8.01
N TYR A 69 -1.32 5.81 -8.87
CA TYR A 69 -1.72 4.96 -9.98
C TYR A 69 -0.56 4.60 -10.92
N GLU A 70 0.27 5.58 -11.26
CA GLU A 70 1.42 5.38 -12.16
C GLU A 70 2.42 4.40 -11.55
N ASP A 71 2.80 4.58 -10.29
CA ASP A 71 3.70 3.67 -9.56
C ASP A 71 3.14 2.24 -9.46
N LEU A 72 1.82 2.13 -9.24
CA LEU A 72 1.15 0.83 -9.15
C LEU A 72 1.18 0.08 -10.48
N VAL A 73 0.91 0.75 -11.60
CA VAL A 73 0.82 0.12 -12.91
C VAL A 73 2.17 -0.06 -13.59
N GLU A 74 3.20 0.68 -13.19
CA GLU A 74 4.57 0.57 -13.71
C GLU A 74 5.11 -0.85 -13.59
N LEU A 75 4.78 -1.53 -12.50
CA LEU A 75 5.23 -2.90 -12.24
C LEU A 75 4.36 -3.99 -12.87
N MET A 76 3.19 -3.68 -13.41
CA MET A 76 2.28 -4.68 -13.97
C MET A 76 2.89 -5.48 -15.13
N PRO A 77 3.62 -4.87 -16.08
CA PRO A 77 4.32 -5.61 -17.13
C PRO A 77 5.35 -6.61 -16.57
N LEU A 78 6.08 -6.21 -15.53
CA LEU A 78 7.03 -7.10 -14.85
C LEU A 78 6.30 -8.28 -14.20
N TYR A 79 5.24 -8.02 -13.45
CA TYR A 79 4.47 -9.07 -12.78
C TYR A 79 3.89 -10.09 -13.75
N ARG A 80 3.53 -9.64 -14.96
CA ARG A 80 3.00 -10.47 -16.04
C ARG A 80 4.08 -11.17 -16.89
N GLY A 81 5.36 -10.87 -16.68
CA GLY A 81 6.47 -11.32 -17.54
C GLY A 81 6.34 -10.81 -18.97
N GLN A 82 5.93 -9.54 -19.10
CA GLN A 82 5.66 -8.81 -20.34
C GLN A 82 6.40 -7.46 -20.40
N ASN A 83 7.41 -7.29 -19.55
CA ASN A 83 8.11 -6.02 -19.37
C ASN A 83 8.75 -5.53 -20.69
N ALA A 84 9.28 -6.44 -21.50
CA ALA A 84 9.90 -6.10 -22.80
C ALA A 84 8.89 -5.56 -23.82
N ILE A 85 7.60 -5.86 -23.70
CA ILE A 85 6.55 -5.34 -24.61
C ILE A 85 6.37 -3.83 -24.39
N TYR A 86 6.51 -3.35 -23.15
CA TYR A 86 6.27 -1.96 -22.77
C TYR A 86 7.56 -1.15 -22.66
N ASN A 87 8.64 -1.77 -22.19
CA ASN A 87 9.91 -1.10 -21.87
C ASN A 87 11.07 -1.46 -22.82
N GLY A 88 10.77 -2.24 -23.88
CA GLY A 88 11.74 -2.60 -24.92
C GLY A 88 12.63 -3.77 -24.58
N LEU A 89 13.51 -4.13 -25.55
CA LEU A 89 14.31 -5.36 -25.51
C LEU A 89 15.28 -5.45 -24.31
N GLY A 90 15.70 -4.32 -23.74
CA GLY A 90 16.53 -4.29 -22.55
C GLY A 90 15.87 -4.92 -21.29
N SER A 91 14.56 -5.14 -21.32
CA SER A 91 13.81 -5.75 -20.24
C SER A 91 13.53 -7.25 -20.42
N ILE A 92 14.11 -7.89 -21.45
CA ILE A 92 13.91 -9.33 -21.71
C ILE A 92 14.40 -10.20 -20.53
N GLU A 93 15.47 -9.80 -19.88
CA GLU A 93 16.05 -10.56 -18.75
C GLU A 93 15.07 -10.65 -17.59
N THR A 94 14.34 -9.58 -17.29
CA THR A 94 13.32 -9.57 -16.23
C THR A 94 12.14 -10.47 -16.60
N ASP A 95 11.69 -10.47 -17.86
CA ASP A 95 10.64 -11.36 -18.32
C ASP A 95 11.08 -12.83 -18.27
N TYR A 96 12.33 -13.10 -18.66
CA TYR A 96 12.92 -14.42 -18.54
C TYR A 96 12.94 -14.89 -17.09
N LEU A 97 13.35 -14.03 -16.16
CA LEU A 97 13.38 -14.33 -14.72
C LEU A 97 12.00 -14.68 -14.18
N VAL A 98 10.98 -13.87 -14.47
CA VAL A 98 9.59 -14.12 -14.05
C VAL A 98 9.09 -15.48 -14.55
N ARG A 99 9.46 -15.84 -15.78
CA ARG A 99 9.12 -17.15 -16.39
C ARG A 99 9.93 -18.29 -15.80
N LEU A 100 11.23 -18.09 -15.54
CA LEU A 100 12.11 -19.09 -14.91
C LEU A 100 11.62 -19.43 -13.51
N LEU A 101 11.25 -18.43 -12.71
CA LEU A 101 10.67 -18.58 -11.37
C LEU A 101 9.24 -19.11 -11.40
N LYS A 102 8.65 -19.26 -12.59
CA LYS A 102 7.28 -19.76 -12.78
C LYS A 102 6.23 -19.01 -11.96
N VAL A 103 6.39 -17.68 -11.83
CA VAL A 103 5.57 -16.84 -10.94
C VAL A 103 4.07 -17.10 -11.16
N HIS A 104 3.58 -16.95 -12.39
CA HIS A 104 2.16 -17.15 -12.69
C HIS A 104 1.69 -18.58 -12.45
N SER A 105 2.52 -19.56 -12.80
CA SER A 105 2.22 -20.96 -12.55
C SER A 105 2.12 -21.25 -11.05
N ASN A 106 3.02 -20.68 -10.25
CA ASN A 106 3.00 -20.83 -8.80
C ASN A 106 1.78 -20.14 -8.19
N VAL A 107 1.47 -18.92 -8.58
CA VAL A 107 0.28 -18.19 -8.12
C VAL A 107 -0.99 -18.98 -8.45
N LYS A 108 -1.13 -19.44 -9.70
CA LYS A 108 -2.33 -20.13 -10.16
C LYS A 108 -2.51 -21.52 -9.56
N ASN A 109 -1.43 -22.29 -9.42
CA ASN A 109 -1.52 -23.71 -9.07
C ASN A 109 -1.25 -23.97 -7.58
N ILE A 110 -0.34 -23.19 -6.97
CA ILE A 110 0.07 -23.35 -5.58
C ILE A 110 -0.68 -22.35 -4.71
N GLY A 111 -0.68 -21.07 -5.08
CA GLY A 111 -1.32 -20.00 -4.32
C GLY A 111 -2.80 -20.31 -4.07
N LYS A 112 -3.55 -20.65 -5.11
CA LYS A 112 -4.99 -20.99 -4.99
C LYS A 112 -5.28 -22.20 -4.10
N LYS A 113 -4.29 -23.07 -3.87
CA LYS A 113 -4.45 -24.27 -3.03
C LYS A 113 -3.96 -24.07 -1.60
N GLN A 114 -2.99 -23.18 -1.39
CA GLN A 114 -2.33 -22.99 -0.10
C GLN A 114 -2.76 -21.73 0.63
N LEU A 115 -3.19 -20.71 -0.11
CA LEU A 115 -3.71 -19.47 0.49
C LEU A 115 -5.14 -19.68 0.97
N SER A 116 -5.48 -19.07 2.10
CA SER A 116 -6.83 -19.11 2.61
C SER A 116 -7.80 -18.40 1.65
N HIS A 117 -9.07 -18.80 1.68
CA HIS A 117 -10.13 -18.12 0.92
C HIS A 117 -10.19 -16.62 1.24
N ASN A 118 -9.92 -16.23 2.49
CA ASN A 118 -9.90 -14.82 2.90
C ASN A 118 -8.82 -14.03 2.14
N ILE A 119 -7.59 -14.53 2.10
CA ILE A 119 -6.48 -13.89 1.38
C ILE A 119 -6.77 -13.76 -0.13
N LEU A 120 -7.33 -14.81 -0.73
CA LEU A 120 -7.72 -14.78 -2.14
C LEU A 120 -8.81 -13.73 -2.40
N ALA A 121 -9.80 -13.66 -1.53
CA ALA A 121 -10.88 -12.68 -1.63
C ALA A 121 -10.37 -11.24 -1.40
N MET A 122 -9.43 -11.03 -0.48
CA MET A 122 -8.79 -9.74 -0.26
C MET A 122 -7.96 -9.29 -1.48
N ALA A 123 -7.20 -10.21 -2.10
CA ALA A 123 -6.45 -9.91 -3.32
C ALA A 123 -7.38 -9.54 -4.49
N GLN A 124 -8.54 -10.20 -4.61
CA GLN A 124 -9.58 -9.83 -5.58
C GLN A 124 -10.16 -8.46 -5.27
N ALA A 125 -10.53 -8.21 -4.02
CA ALA A 125 -11.12 -6.94 -3.61
C ALA A 125 -10.14 -5.76 -3.84
N TYR A 126 -8.86 -5.96 -3.57
CA TYR A 126 -7.83 -4.96 -3.90
C TYR A 126 -7.81 -4.66 -5.40
N ALA A 127 -7.78 -5.68 -6.26
CA ALA A 127 -7.83 -5.51 -7.70
C ALA A 127 -9.09 -4.78 -8.17
N ASP A 128 -10.24 -5.10 -7.56
CA ASP A 128 -11.51 -4.43 -7.84
C ASP A 128 -11.49 -2.95 -7.47
N GLY A 129 -10.83 -2.59 -6.35
CA GLY A 129 -10.62 -1.19 -5.95
C GLY A 129 -9.79 -0.39 -6.96
N VAL A 130 -8.68 -0.96 -7.44
CA VAL A 130 -7.86 -0.37 -8.50
C VAL A 130 -8.67 -0.22 -9.79
N ASN A 131 -9.40 -1.24 -10.20
CA ASN A 131 -10.22 -1.22 -11.40
C ASN A 131 -11.38 -0.23 -11.30
N ALA A 132 -11.93 -0.02 -10.10
CA ALA A 132 -12.96 0.98 -9.88
C ALA A 132 -12.46 2.41 -10.15
N TYR A 133 -11.23 2.71 -9.74
CA TYR A 133 -10.57 3.98 -10.11
C TYR A 133 -10.36 4.06 -11.62
N ALA A 134 -9.78 3.02 -12.22
CA ALA A 134 -9.49 2.97 -13.65
C ALA A 134 -10.74 3.20 -14.52
N ASN A 135 -11.86 2.59 -14.15
CA ASN A 135 -13.14 2.74 -14.86
C ASN A 135 -13.69 4.17 -14.79
N LYS A 136 -13.38 4.92 -13.73
CA LYS A 136 -13.79 6.32 -13.57
C LYS A 136 -12.87 7.32 -14.27
N HIS A 137 -11.63 6.91 -14.55
CA HIS A 137 -10.59 7.76 -15.13
C HIS A 137 -9.97 7.13 -16.39
N PRO A 138 -10.78 6.80 -17.42
CA PRO A 138 -10.29 6.10 -18.62
C PRO A 138 -9.24 6.88 -19.41
N ASP A 139 -9.20 8.20 -19.23
CA ASP A 139 -8.21 9.11 -19.81
C ASP A 139 -6.82 9.01 -19.17
N LYS A 140 -6.73 8.46 -17.96
CA LYS A 140 -5.47 8.27 -17.22
C LYS A 140 -4.95 6.83 -17.28
N VAL A 141 -5.69 5.94 -17.89
CA VAL A 141 -5.46 4.50 -17.82
C VAL A 141 -4.91 3.97 -19.12
N ASN A 142 -3.87 3.14 -19.05
CA ASN A 142 -3.45 2.33 -20.20
C ASN A 142 -4.39 1.11 -20.33
N PRO A 143 -5.26 1.05 -21.36
CA PRO A 143 -6.24 -0.03 -21.48
C PRO A 143 -5.62 -1.43 -21.59
N SER A 144 -4.37 -1.54 -22.07
CA SER A 144 -3.70 -2.82 -22.24
C SER A 144 -3.22 -3.43 -20.91
N LEU A 145 -3.19 -2.63 -19.83
CA LEU A 145 -2.84 -3.09 -18.49
C LEU A 145 -4.07 -3.47 -17.65
N HIS A 146 -5.28 -3.16 -18.12
CA HIS A 146 -6.53 -3.43 -17.42
C HIS A 146 -7.34 -4.55 -18.07
N PRO A 147 -8.17 -5.24 -17.25
CA PRO A 147 -8.29 -5.10 -15.80
C PRO A 147 -7.07 -5.65 -15.05
N ILE A 148 -6.79 -5.07 -13.87
CA ILE A 148 -5.90 -5.69 -12.89
C ILE A 148 -6.63 -6.89 -12.29
N THR A 149 -5.94 -8.01 -12.12
CA THR A 149 -6.52 -9.28 -11.67
C THR A 149 -6.01 -9.68 -10.29
N GLN A 150 -6.74 -10.60 -9.64
CA GLN A 150 -6.27 -11.25 -8.41
C GLN A 150 -4.88 -11.87 -8.59
N GLU A 151 -4.64 -12.51 -9.74
CA GLU A 151 -3.36 -13.10 -10.07
C GLU A 151 -2.23 -12.07 -10.17
N ASP A 152 -2.50 -10.86 -10.68
CA ASP A 152 -1.51 -9.77 -10.74
C ASP A 152 -1.10 -9.33 -9.34
N VAL A 153 -2.07 -9.15 -8.43
CA VAL A 153 -1.82 -8.77 -7.04
C VAL A 153 -0.98 -9.82 -6.31
N LEU A 154 -1.32 -11.09 -6.49
CA LEU A 154 -0.57 -12.20 -5.89
C LEU A 154 0.82 -12.36 -6.52
N ALA A 155 0.96 -12.16 -7.83
CA ALA A 155 2.25 -12.21 -8.52
C ALA A 155 3.16 -11.06 -8.06
N GLY A 156 2.60 -9.86 -7.91
CA GLY A 156 3.31 -8.71 -7.35
C GLY A 156 3.83 -8.98 -5.95
N SER A 157 2.97 -9.46 -5.06
CA SER A 157 3.38 -9.84 -3.71
C SER A 157 4.46 -10.92 -3.70
N TYR A 158 4.36 -11.93 -4.55
CA TYR A 158 5.36 -13.00 -4.67
C TYR A 158 6.71 -12.45 -5.12
N ILE A 159 6.74 -11.62 -6.16
CA ILE A 159 7.98 -11.01 -6.68
C ILE A 159 8.59 -10.07 -5.64
N GLN A 160 7.79 -9.19 -5.02
CA GLN A 160 8.26 -8.28 -3.98
C GLN A 160 8.98 -9.04 -2.85
N HIS A 161 8.39 -10.13 -2.36
CA HIS A 161 9.01 -10.94 -1.31
C HIS A 161 10.33 -11.60 -1.75
N LEU A 162 10.46 -12.00 -3.01
CA LEU A 162 11.72 -12.54 -3.54
C LEU A 162 12.82 -11.46 -3.54
N PHE A 163 12.49 -10.24 -3.94
CA PHE A 163 13.45 -9.11 -3.88
C PHE A 163 13.82 -8.76 -2.44
N PHE A 164 12.86 -8.73 -1.52
CA PHE A 164 13.17 -8.55 -0.10
C PHE A 164 14.03 -9.68 0.48
N ALA A 165 13.91 -10.89 -0.04
CA ALA A 165 14.77 -12.02 0.32
C ALA A 165 16.18 -11.93 -0.28
N GLY A 166 16.48 -10.92 -1.11
CA GLY A 166 17.80 -10.67 -1.68
C GLY A 166 18.04 -11.31 -3.05
N LEU A 167 16.97 -11.63 -3.79
CA LEU A 167 17.09 -12.21 -5.12
C LEU A 167 17.91 -11.36 -6.08
N ASP A 168 17.78 -10.04 -6.04
CA ASP A 168 18.55 -9.08 -6.83
C ASP A 168 20.05 -9.18 -6.57
N ARG A 169 20.43 -9.29 -5.29
CA ARG A 169 21.83 -9.49 -4.86
C ARG A 169 22.38 -10.82 -5.37
N ASP A 170 21.61 -11.89 -5.21
CA ASP A 170 22.04 -13.23 -5.62
C ASP A 170 22.22 -13.31 -7.14
N LEU A 171 21.31 -12.69 -7.90
CA LEU A 171 21.42 -12.60 -9.36
C LEU A 171 22.62 -11.78 -9.81
N SER A 172 22.87 -10.63 -9.17
CA SER A 172 24.03 -9.78 -9.47
C SER A 172 25.36 -10.51 -9.19
N GLN A 173 25.43 -11.29 -8.12
CA GLN A 173 26.60 -12.14 -7.82
C GLN A 173 26.81 -13.23 -8.86
N MET A 174 25.74 -13.88 -9.34
CA MET A 174 25.82 -14.90 -10.39
C MET A 174 26.26 -14.31 -11.73
N ALA A 175 25.85 -13.10 -12.04
CA ALA A 175 26.25 -12.40 -13.26
C ALA A 175 27.69 -11.87 -13.23
N ALA A 176 28.39 -11.97 -12.11
CA ALA A 176 29.71 -11.36 -11.86
C ALA A 176 29.76 -9.85 -12.18
N GLU A 177 28.64 -9.18 -12.09
CA GLU A 177 28.54 -7.73 -12.24
C GLU A 177 28.96 -7.05 -10.93
N ASP A 178 30.04 -6.27 -11.02
CA ASP A 178 30.49 -5.40 -9.93
C ASP A 178 29.58 -4.17 -9.87
N LYS A 179 28.30 -4.41 -9.63
CA LYS A 179 27.37 -3.33 -9.30
C LYS A 179 27.68 -2.97 -7.85
N THR A 180 28.22 -1.77 -7.65
CA THR A 180 28.20 -1.12 -6.35
C THR A 180 26.75 -1.14 -5.85
N SER A 181 26.42 -2.16 -5.08
CA SER A 181 25.09 -2.28 -4.48
C SER A 181 24.87 -1.04 -3.63
N ILE A 182 23.85 -0.28 -3.90
CA ILE A 182 23.38 0.74 -2.96
C ILE A 182 23.16 -0.02 -1.65
N PRO A 183 23.81 0.37 -0.54
CA PRO A 183 23.58 -0.31 0.71
C PRO A 183 22.10 -0.26 1.04
N THR A 184 21.40 -1.36 0.80
CA THR A 184 20.02 -1.54 1.22
C THR A 184 20.07 -2.16 2.61
N GLY A 185 19.40 -1.55 3.53
CA GLY A 185 19.32 -2.03 4.89
C GLY A 185 18.13 -1.40 5.58
N SER A 186 17.83 -1.86 6.76
CA SER A 186 16.79 -1.28 7.61
C SER A 186 17.22 -1.42 9.05
N ASN A 187 16.68 -0.58 9.93
CA ASN A 187 16.94 -0.65 11.36
C ASN A 187 15.62 -0.67 12.12
N ALA A 188 15.47 -1.60 13.03
CA ALA A 188 14.38 -1.59 13.99
C ALA A 188 14.94 -1.67 15.41
N ILE A 189 14.42 -0.84 16.31
CA ILE A 189 14.80 -0.81 17.72
C ILE A 189 13.53 -0.90 18.56
N ALA A 190 13.43 -1.95 19.38
CA ALA A 190 12.36 -2.11 20.34
C ALA A 190 12.88 -1.91 21.76
N ILE A 191 12.20 -1.06 22.52
CA ILE A 191 12.51 -0.79 23.94
C ILE A 191 11.26 -1.16 24.74
N ASN A 192 11.40 -2.09 25.66
CA ASN A 192 10.29 -2.49 26.54
C ASN A 192 10.07 -1.46 27.66
N SER A 193 8.91 -1.54 28.30
CA SER A 193 8.52 -0.61 29.38
C SER A 193 9.42 -0.66 30.62
N ILE A 194 10.17 -1.76 30.84
CA ILE A 194 11.11 -1.89 31.96
C ILE A 194 12.36 -1.03 31.76
N LYS A 195 12.76 -0.85 30.50
CA LYS A 195 13.95 -0.06 30.11
C LYS A 195 13.62 1.39 29.81
N ALA A 196 12.38 1.72 29.62
CA ALA A 196 11.91 3.08 29.36
C ALA A 196 11.60 3.80 30.69
N ASP A 197 11.85 5.09 30.76
CA ASP A 197 11.47 5.93 31.93
C ASP A 197 9.94 6.14 32.02
N SER A 198 9.20 5.53 31.14
CA SER A 198 7.74 5.53 31.08
C SER A 198 7.20 4.10 31.04
N ASN A 199 5.95 3.88 31.46
CA ASN A 199 5.30 2.58 31.37
C ASN A 199 4.92 2.17 29.93
N ALA A 200 5.54 2.76 28.91
CA ALA A 200 5.27 2.50 27.51
C ALA A 200 6.43 1.71 26.86
N ALA A 201 6.09 0.85 25.92
CA ALA A 201 7.05 0.26 25.00
C ALA A 201 7.21 1.18 23.77
N TYR A 202 8.42 1.21 23.21
CA TYR A 202 8.73 2.01 22.02
C TYR A 202 9.24 1.10 20.93
N LEU A 203 8.78 1.35 19.70
CA LEU A 203 9.29 0.72 18.49
C LEU A 203 9.68 1.82 17.51
N LEU A 204 10.96 1.88 17.16
CA LEU A 204 11.49 2.70 16.08
C LEU A 204 11.71 1.79 14.87
N ILE A 205 11.20 2.20 13.73
CA ILE A 205 11.38 1.52 12.45
C ILE A 205 11.96 2.54 11.48
N ASN A 206 13.08 2.20 10.83
CA ASN A 206 13.72 3.02 9.83
C ASN A 206 14.07 2.16 8.61
N SER A 207 13.17 2.09 7.66
CA SER A 207 13.36 1.39 6.39
C SER A 207 14.13 2.28 5.42
N HIS A 208 15.19 1.75 4.81
CA HIS A 208 16.00 2.46 3.83
C HIS A 208 15.41 2.32 2.42
N GLN A 209 14.14 2.65 2.25
CA GLN A 209 13.42 2.60 0.98
C GLN A 209 13.47 3.95 0.27
N PRO A 210 13.35 3.99 -1.07
CA PRO A 210 13.14 5.22 -1.81
C PRO A 210 11.92 6.00 -1.30
N LEU A 211 11.98 7.33 -1.39
CA LEU A 211 10.88 8.20 -0.97
C LEU A 211 9.74 8.29 -2.01
N SER A 212 9.93 7.73 -3.20
CA SER A 212 8.97 7.76 -4.30
C SER A 212 9.16 6.55 -5.20
N GLY A 213 8.19 6.33 -6.10
CA GLY A 213 8.17 5.20 -7.02
C GLY A 213 7.56 3.93 -6.41
N PRO A 214 7.57 2.82 -7.15
CA PRO A 214 6.77 1.62 -6.82
C PRO A 214 7.16 0.91 -5.52
N VAL A 215 8.30 1.24 -4.93
CA VAL A 215 8.74 0.74 -3.61
C VAL A 215 8.87 1.86 -2.57
N GLY A 216 8.29 3.03 -2.85
CA GLY A 216 8.07 4.08 -1.87
C GLY A 216 6.99 3.68 -0.87
N TRP A 217 7.16 4.08 0.39
CA TRP A 217 6.16 3.79 1.42
C TRP A 217 4.88 4.60 1.20
N TYR A 218 3.76 3.90 1.26
CA TYR A 218 2.43 4.49 1.32
C TYR A 218 1.85 4.27 2.72
N GLU A 219 1.59 5.38 3.44
CA GLU A 219 1.09 5.34 4.81
C GLU A 219 -0.43 5.23 4.82
N LEU A 220 -0.98 4.37 5.69
CA LEU A 220 -2.41 4.16 5.81
C LEU A 220 -2.83 3.63 7.19
N ASN A 221 -4.09 3.86 7.53
CA ASN A 221 -4.77 3.27 8.67
C ASN A 221 -5.90 2.37 8.18
N ILE A 222 -6.02 1.19 8.76
CA ILE A 222 -7.07 0.23 8.41
C ILE A 222 -7.80 -0.30 9.63
N GLU A 223 -9.10 -0.53 9.46
CA GLU A 223 -9.95 -1.13 10.48
C GLU A 223 -11.08 -1.92 9.82
N SER A 224 -11.14 -3.24 10.04
CA SER A 224 -12.29 -4.06 9.71
C SER A 224 -13.02 -4.53 10.96
N LYS A 225 -14.32 -4.70 10.89
CA LYS A 225 -15.08 -5.30 11.99
C LYS A 225 -14.76 -6.79 12.17
N SER A 226 -14.17 -7.42 11.17
CA SER A 226 -13.65 -8.80 11.26
C SER A 226 -12.41 -8.92 12.14
N GLY A 227 -11.78 -7.79 12.53
CA GLY A 227 -10.68 -7.75 13.47
C GLY A 227 -9.32 -7.39 12.84
N TRP A 228 -9.24 -7.21 11.51
CA TRP A 228 -8.02 -6.74 10.88
C TRP A 228 -7.89 -5.22 11.06
N HIS A 229 -6.87 -4.80 11.79
CA HIS A 229 -6.62 -3.40 12.07
C HIS A 229 -5.11 -3.13 12.18
N GLY A 230 -4.70 -1.96 11.75
CA GLY A 230 -3.30 -1.53 11.80
C GLY A 230 -3.10 -0.13 11.25
N HIS A 231 -1.94 0.42 11.60
CA HIS A 231 -1.40 1.66 11.05
C HIS A 231 0.03 1.40 10.60
N GLY A 232 0.40 1.90 9.44
CA GLY A 232 1.78 1.75 8.97
C GLY A 232 1.93 1.96 7.48
N GLY A 233 3.00 1.41 6.93
CA GLY A 233 3.38 1.54 5.54
C GLY A 233 3.25 0.23 4.76
N ASN A 234 2.80 0.36 3.53
CA ASN A 234 2.88 -0.69 2.53
C ASN A 234 3.37 -0.12 1.19
N PHE A 235 3.40 -0.95 0.16
CA PHE A 235 3.75 -0.51 -1.19
C PHE A 235 2.51 -0.53 -2.09
N PRO A 236 2.40 0.41 -3.05
CA PRO A 236 1.42 0.29 -4.12
C PRO A 236 1.51 -1.10 -4.76
N GLY A 237 0.34 -1.75 -4.93
CA GLY A 237 0.28 -3.15 -5.40
C GLY A 237 0.13 -4.20 -4.28
N SER A 238 0.27 -3.83 -3.00
CA SER A 238 0.07 -4.70 -1.86
C SER A 238 -1.07 -4.22 -0.97
N PHE A 239 -1.88 -5.14 -0.44
CA PHE A 239 -2.88 -4.82 0.59
C PHE A 239 -2.38 -5.07 2.02
N LEU A 240 -1.18 -5.66 2.19
CA LEU A 240 -0.62 -5.96 3.49
C LEU A 240 0.20 -4.79 4.03
N ILE A 241 0.07 -4.48 5.33
CA ILE A 241 0.96 -3.53 6.00
C ILE A 241 2.29 -4.22 6.28
N ASN A 242 3.34 -3.77 5.61
CA ASN A 242 4.68 -4.37 5.69
C ASN A 242 5.42 -3.94 6.96
N VAL A 243 5.26 -2.69 7.35
CA VAL A 243 5.83 -2.12 8.58
C VAL A 243 4.76 -1.31 9.31
N GLY A 244 4.64 -1.47 10.61
CA GLY A 244 3.58 -0.75 11.31
C GLY A 244 3.30 -1.26 12.72
N PHE A 245 2.14 -0.94 13.20
CA PHE A 245 1.66 -1.37 14.51
C PHE A 245 0.12 -1.47 14.56
N ASN A 246 -0.35 -2.18 15.55
CA ASN A 246 -1.73 -2.15 15.99
C ASN A 246 -1.78 -2.03 17.52
N LYS A 247 -2.95 -2.24 18.11
CA LYS A 247 -3.11 -2.12 19.57
C LYS A 247 -2.31 -3.16 20.38
N ASP A 248 -1.89 -4.25 19.76
CA ASP A 248 -1.30 -5.40 20.45
C ASP A 248 0.20 -5.57 20.15
N ILE A 249 0.62 -5.30 18.90
CA ILE A 249 1.98 -5.53 18.41
C ILE A 249 2.43 -4.41 17.48
N GLY A 250 3.76 -4.26 17.35
CA GLY A 250 4.42 -3.51 16.29
C GLY A 250 5.38 -4.43 15.54
N TRP A 251 5.55 -4.18 14.24
CA TRP A 251 6.43 -4.96 13.37
C TRP A 251 7.17 -4.06 12.38
N GLY A 252 8.37 -4.48 12.00
CA GLY A 252 9.23 -3.78 11.05
C GLY A 252 10.52 -4.55 10.80
N ALA A 253 11.27 -4.12 9.80
CA ALA A 253 12.57 -4.68 9.39
C ALA A 253 13.63 -3.58 9.38
#